data_e809407f5c40e13a1e32d3cb41f5fb5b
#
_entry.id   e809407f5c40e13a1e32d3cb41f5fb5b
#
_cell.length_a   1.000
_cell.length_b   1.000
_cell.length_c   1.000
_cell.angle_alpha   90.00
_cell.angle_beta   90.00
_cell.angle_gamma   90.00
#
_symmetry.space_group_name_H-M   'P 1'
#
loop_
_entity.id
_entity.type
_entity.pdbx_description
1 polymer ?
#
loop_
_entity_poly.entity_id
_entity_poly.type
_entity_poly.pdbx_seq_one_letter_code
_entity_poly.pdbx_strand_id
1 'polypeptide(L)'
;MANSIAFSAAPGKTIPEDVRRCLSMLYATREGEQALDRAFGISWDAVDAPPYVARALLTQEIIAKTRRYEPRAQILRVDYDEPDLSGTLAARVTLEVVDT
;
A
#
# COMPACT_ATOMS: atom_id res chain seq x y z
N MET A 1 10.77 11.42 -9.66
CA MET A 1 10.67 10.83 -8.31
C MET A 1 9.58 9.80 -8.29
N ALA A 2 9.84 8.66 -7.72
CA ALA A 2 8.87 7.57 -7.70
C ALA A 2 7.95 7.69 -6.49
N ASN A 3 6.66 7.47 -6.70
CA ASN A 3 5.71 7.29 -5.61
C ASN A 3 6.03 5.98 -4.89
N SER A 4 5.82 5.93 -3.61
CA SER A 4 6.21 4.76 -2.82
C SER A 4 5.21 4.46 -1.70
N ILE A 5 5.20 3.19 -1.30
CA ILE A 5 4.41 2.71 -0.18
C ILE A 5 5.35 1.94 0.74
N ALA A 6 5.51 2.43 1.96
CA ALA A 6 6.25 1.73 3.00
C ALA A 6 5.26 1.17 4.01
N PHE A 7 5.63 0.09 4.68
CA PHE A 7 4.76 -0.48 5.71
C PHE A 7 5.57 -0.92 6.91
N SER A 8 4.91 -0.90 8.07
CA SER A 8 5.52 -1.34 9.31
C SER A 8 4.45 -1.91 10.24
N ALA A 9 4.90 -2.71 11.21
CA ALA A 9 4.01 -3.25 12.21
C ALA A 9 3.62 -2.17 13.23
N ALA A 10 2.44 -2.32 13.82
CA ALA A 10 2.03 -1.49 14.94
C ALA A 10 3.01 -1.69 16.10
N PRO A 11 3.14 -0.71 17.01
CA PRO A 11 4.05 -0.83 18.16
C PRO A 11 3.80 -2.11 18.95
N GLY A 12 4.87 -2.85 19.24
CA GLY A 12 4.80 -4.10 19.97
C GLY A 12 4.34 -5.30 19.14
N LYS A 13 4.16 -5.13 17.85
CA LYS A 13 3.72 -6.21 16.96
C LYS A 13 4.84 -6.55 15.97
N THR A 14 4.75 -7.74 15.39
CA THR A 14 5.71 -8.18 14.38
C THR A 14 4.94 -8.64 13.14
N ILE A 15 5.65 -8.64 12.01
CA ILE A 15 5.09 -9.11 10.75
C ILE A 15 5.80 -10.40 10.38
N PRO A 16 5.08 -11.54 10.26
CA PRO A 16 5.67 -12.79 9.79
C PRO A 16 6.33 -12.60 8.43
N GLU A 17 7.40 -13.35 8.17
CA GLU A 17 8.20 -13.17 6.96
C GLU A 17 7.40 -13.41 5.69
N ASP A 18 6.50 -14.40 5.68
CA ASP A 18 5.67 -14.66 4.50
C ASP A 18 4.72 -13.50 4.20
N VAL A 19 4.14 -12.88 5.23
CA VAL A 19 3.28 -11.71 5.06
C VAL A 19 4.11 -10.53 4.58
N ARG A 20 5.29 -10.33 5.16
CA ARG A 20 6.19 -9.25 4.75
C ARG A 20 6.54 -9.36 3.27
N ARG A 21 6.87 -10.57 2.83
CA ARG A 21 7.22 -10.80 1.44
C ARG A 21 6.05 -10.51 0.50
N CYS A 22 4.86 -10.97 0.86
CA CYS A 22 3.66 -10.72 0.07
C CYS A 22 3.38 -9.22 -0.06
N LEU A 23 3.42 -8.49 1.04
CA LEU A 23 3.17 -7.05 1.03
C LEU A 23 4.25 -6.29 0.29
N SER A 24 5.52 -6.69 0.43
CA SER A 24 6.61 -6.05 -0.29
C SER A 24 6.41 -6.18 -1.80
N MET A 25 6.01 -7.36 -2.26
CA MET A 25 5.74 -7.58 -3.68
C MET A 25 4.51 -6.80 -4.14
N LEU A 26 3.44 -6.83 -3.35
CA LEU A 26 2.19 -6.17 -3.71
C LEU A 26 2.39 -4.66 -3.86
N TYR A 27 3.05 -4.04 -2.90
CA TYR A 27 3.22 -2.59 -2.89
C TYR A 27 4.28 -2.11 -3.89
N ALA A 28 5.17 -3.00 -4.29
CA ALA A 28 6.21 -2.68 -5.29
C ALA A 28 5.77 -2.96 -6.72
N THR A 29 4.67 -3.69 -6.92
CA THR A 29 4.18 -4.06 -8.24
C THR A 29 3.10 -3.07 -8.67
N ARG A 30 3.22 -2.59 -9.91
CA ARG A 30 2.17 -1.76 -10.50
C ARG A 30 1.09 -2.67 -11.08
N GLU A 31 -0.17 -2.32 -10.87
CA GLU A 31 -1.29 -3.09 -11.43
C GLU A 31 -1.12 -3.22 -12.94
N GLY A 32 -1.33 -4.41 -13.46
CA GLY A 32 -1.18 -4.71 -14.87
C GLY A 32 0.17 -5.27 -15.27
N GLU A 33 1.19 -5.20 -14.38
CA GLU A 33 2.53 -5.71 -14.70
C GLU A 33 2.65 -7.22 -14.56
N GLN A 34 1.85 -7.82 -13.68
CA GLN A 34 1.92 -9.26 -13.44
C GLN A 34 1.13 -10.01 -14.50
N ALA A 35 1.82 -10.79 -15.33
CA ALA A 35 1.18 -11.46 -16.47
C ALA A 35 0.14 -12.48 -16.04
N LEU A 36 0.36 -13.18 -14.92
CA LEU A 36 -0.54 -14.23 -14.45
C LEU A 36 -1.71 -13.70 -13.64
N ASP A 37 -1.59 -12.51 -13.08
CA ASP A 37 -2.66 -11.85 -12.34
C ASP A 37 -2.54 -10.35 -12.55
N ARG A 38 -3.28 -9.85 -13.51
CA ARG A 38 -3.18 -8.42 -13.86
C ARG A 38 -3.79 -7.50 -12.83
N ALA A 39 -4.59 -8.02 -11.91
CA ALA A 39 -5.13 -7.23 -10.81
C ALA A 39 -4.16 -7.10 -9.65
N PHE A 40 -3.08 -7.92 -9.64
CA PHE A 40 -2.08 -7.85 -8.58
C PHE A 40 -1.26 -6.57 -8.73
N GLY A 41 -1.04 -5.90 -7.62
CA GLY A 41 -0.28 -4.67 -7.61
C GLY A 41 -1.17 -3.46 -7.34
N ILE A 42 -0.54 -2.31 -7.25
CA ILE A 42 -1.21 -1.06 -6.89
C ILE A 42 -1.52 -0.25 -8.14
N SER A 43 -2.77 0.21 -8.27
CA SER A 43 -3.14 1.15 -9.31
C SER A 43 -2.73 2.55 -8.87
N TRP A 44 -1.93 3.21 -9.70
CA TRP A 44 -1.49 4.57 -9.47
C TRP A 44 -2.29 5.60 -10.29
N ASP A 45 -3.44 5.19 -10.82
CA ASP A 45 -4.24 6.05 -11.70
C ASP A 45 -4.66 7.35 -11.03
N ALA A 46 -4.86 7.31 -9.71
CA ALA A 46 -5.31 8.47 -8.95
C ALA A 46 -4.22 9.51 -8.69
N VAL A 47 -2.98 9.22 -9.05
CA VAL A 47 -1.85 10.11 -8.70
C VAL A 47 -1.96 11.49 -9.38
N ASP A 48 -2.66 11.57 -10.50
CA ASP A 48 -2.86 12.82 -11.21
C ASP A 48 -4.01 13.66 -10.67
N ALA A 49 -4.77 13.12 -9.71
CA ALA A 49 -5.86 13.87 -9.08
C ALA A 49 -5.29 14.92 -8.11
N PRO A 50 -6.11 15.91 -7.72
CA PRO A 50 -5.67 16.85 -6.68
C PRO A 50 -5.21 16.11 -5.42
N PRO A 51 -4.24 16.66 -4.66
CA PRO A 51 -3.58 15.94 -3.57
C PRO A 51 -4.52 15.25 -2.56
N TYR A 52 -5.58 15.92 -2.14
CA TYR A 52 -6.52 15.30 -1.19
C TYR A 52 -7.25 14.12 -1.80
N VAL A 53 -7.65 14.26 -3.06
CA VAL A 53 -8.35 13.20 -3.77
C VAL A 53 -7.40 12.04 -4.03
N ALA A 54 -6.17 12.34 -4.47
CA ALA A 54 -5.16 11.32 -4.75
C ALA A 54 -4.87 10.49 -3.50
N ARG A 55 -4.70 11.13 -2.33
CA ARG A 55 -4.44 10.43 -1.08
C ARG A 55 -5.61 9.54 -0.69
N ALA A 56 -6.83 10.05 -0.79
CA ALA A 56 -8.02 9.28 -0.44
C ALA A 56 -8.17 8.05 -1.33
N LEU A 57 -7.98 8.22 -2.65
CA LEU A 57 -8.11 7.13 -3.60
C LEU A 57 -6.99 6.10 -3.42
N LEU A 58 -5.77 6.55 -3.17
CA LEU A 58 -4.66 5.64 -2.93
C LEU A 58 -4.86 4.85 -1.65
N THR A 59 -5.37 5.49 -0.60
CA THR A 59 -5.68 4.79 0.65
C THR A 59 -6.69 3.68 0.42
N GLN A 60 -7.76 3.96 -0.34
CA GLN A 60 -8.75 2.95 -0.68
C GLN A 60 -8.14 1.81 -1.49
N GLU A 61 -7.27 2.13 -2.43
CA GLU A 61 -6.59 1.13 -3.24
C GLU A 61 -5.69 0.23 -2.40
N ILE A 62 -4.90 0.81 -1.50
CA ILE A 62 -4.02 0.06 -0.61
C ILE A 62 -4.84 -0.89 0.26
N ILE A 63 -5.93 -0.40 0.87
CA ILE A 63 -6.78 -1.21 1.73
C ILE A 63 -7.42 -2.35 0.95
N ALA A 64 -7.97 -2.06 -0.22
CA ALA A 64 -8.65 -3.06 -1.04
C ALA A 64 -7.68 -4.15 -1.50
N LYS A 65 -6.50 -3.78 -1.98
CA LYS A 65 -5.53 -4.76 -2.48
C LYS A 65 -4.93 -5.57 -1.34
N THR A 66 -4.67 -4.95 -0.20
CA THR A 66 -4.17 -5.67 0.97
C THR A 66 -5.18 -6.70 1.44
N ARG A 67 -6.45 -6.32 1.50
CA ARG A 67 -7.51 -7.25 1.91
C ARG A 67 -7.64 -8.42 0.94
N ARG A 68 -7.48 -8.16 -0.35
CA ARG A 68 -7.63 -9.19 -1.38
C ARG A 68 -6.45 -10.17 -1.39
N TYR A 69 -5.22 -9.66 -1.29
CA TYR A 69 -4.03 -10.49 -1.51
C TYR A 69 -3.34 -10.93 -0.23
N GLU A 70 -3.58 -10.25 0.88
CA GLU A 70 -3.05 -10.66 2.19
C GLU A 70 -4.07 -10.36 3.27
N PRO A 71 -5.12 -11.17 3.36
CA PRO A 71 -6.22 -10.91 4.32
C PRO A 71 -5.79 -11.00 5.78
N ARG A 72 -4.63 -11.62 6.08
CA ARG A 72 -4.11 -11.64 7.44
C ARG A 72 -3.59 -10.29 7.91
N ALA A 73 -3.24 -9.41 6.97
CA ALA A 73 -2.77 -8.08 7.30
C ALA A 73 -3.96 -7.14 7.46
N GLN A 74 -4.06 -6.52 8.63
CA GLN A 74 -5.11 -5.57 8.92
C GLN A 74 -4.49 -4.18 9.01
N ILE A 75 -4.90 -3.30 8.10
CA ILE A 75 -4.38 -1.95 8.06
C ILE A 75 -5.04 -1.13 9.15
N LEU A 76 -4.23 -0.51 10.01
CA LEU A 76 -4.70 0.32 11.10
C LEU A 76 -4.75 1.80 10.71
N ARG A 77 -3.76 2.24 9.92
CA ARG A 77 -3.72 3.63 9.45
C ARG A 77 -2.81 3.74 8.25
N VAL A 78 -3.05 4.76 7.45
CA VAL A 78 -2.18 5.12 6.33
C VAL A 78 -1.84 6.60 6.49
N ASP A 79 -0.55 6.90 6.60
CA ASP A 79 -0.04 8.25 6.72
C ASP A 79 0.67 8.64 5.42
N TYR A 80 0.73 9.93 5.17
CA TYR A 80 1.41 10.45 3.99
C TYR A 80 2.41 11.49 4.43
N ASP A 81 3.57 11.51 3.77
CA ASP A 81 4.54 12.57 3.97
C ASP A 81 4.03 13.87 3.37
N GLU A 82 4.58 14.99 3.85
CA GLU A 82 4.22 16.29 3.28
C GLU A 82 4.50 16.29 1.78
N PRO A 83 3.58 16.83 0.97
CA PRO A 83 3.82 16.89 -0.46
C PRO A 83 5.00 17.81 -0.76
N ASP A 84 5.89 17.35 -1.64
CA ASP A 84 6.99 18.17 -2.09
C ASP A 84 6.61 18.82 -3.42
N LEU A 85 7.54 19.57 -4.00
CA LEU A 85 7.29 20.29 -5.25
C LEU A 85 7.11 19.34 -6.43
N SER A 86 7.56 18.09 -6.31
CA SER A 86 7.39 17.11 -7.38
C SER A 86 6.02 16.46 -7.38
N GLY A 87 5.23 16.63 -6.32
CA GLY A 87 3.93 15.98 -6.20
C GLY A 87 4.00 14.50 -5.89
N THR A 88 5.16 14.01 -5.45
CA THR A 88 5.35 12.60 -5.12
C THR A 88 4.51 12.21 -3.91
N LEU A 89 3.82 11.08 -4.00
CA LEU A 89 3.08 10.51 -2.89
C LEU A 89 3.93 9.44 -2.20
N ALA A 90 4.17 9.63 -0.91
CA ALA A 90 4.87 8.66 -0.09
C ALA A 90 3.93 8.23 1.03
N ALA A 91 3.39 7.03 0.90
CA ALA A 91 2.44 6.47 1.87
C ALA A 91 3.18 5.61 2.89
N ARG A 92 2.76 5.69 4.13
CA ARG A 92 3.28 4.85 5.22
C ARG A 92 2.11 4.12 5.86
N VAL A 93 2.13 2.82 5.75
CA VAL A 93 1.06 1.94 6.22
C VAL A 93 1.46 1.35 7.57
N THR A 94 0.59 1.48 8.56
CA THR A 94 0.75 0.82 9.84
C THR A 94 -0.28 -0.29 9.90
N LEU A 95 0.18 -1.51 10.17
CA LEU A 95 -0.71 -2.66 10.15
C LEU A 95 -0.39 -3.63 11.28
N GLU A 96 -1.31 -4.56 11.50
CA GLU A 96 -1.06 -5.72 12.36
C GLU A 96 -1.49 -6.96 11.62
N VAL A 97 -0.89 -8.11 11.98
CA VAL A 97 -1.21 -9.38 11.37
C VAL A 97 -2.05 -10.18 12.36
N VAL A 98 -3.22 -10.60 11.90
CA VAL A 98 -4.13 -11.38 12.72
C VAL A 98 -4.14 -12.82 12.21
N ASP A 99 -4.06 -13.76 13.14
CA ASP A 99 -4.19 -15.18 12.84
C ASP A 99 -5.67 -15.52 12.83
N THR A 100 -6.12 -16.02 11.69
CA THR A 100 -7.49 -16.50 11.58
C THR A 100 -7.52 -17.96 11.21
#